data_cf38f7321d2b4541c0101740baa737e9
#
_entry.id   cf38f7321d2b4541c0101740baa737e9
#
_cell.length_a   1.000
_cell.length_b   1.000
_cell.length_c   1.000
_cell.angle_alpha   90.00
_cell.angle_beta   90.00
_cell.angle_gamma   90.00
#
_symmetry.space_group_name_H-M   'P 1'
#
loop_
_entity.id
_entity.type
_entity.pdbx_description
1 polymer ?
#
loop_
_entity_poly.entity_id
_entity_poly.type
_entity_poly.pdbx_seq_one_letter_code
_entity_poly.pdbx_strand_id
1 'polypeptide(L)'
;MLNNFLNLELLNISLSYPFLFLITTAIVLLLCSGFWKFHRSFYIGISSLSLIVSAFLILNNANAQGLEAKAFLATLNNDIVSFYASLVILCFSFLYLLMQKEENQGEFYALFLFMIASLLLMVSSSNLALIFIGLESSSLALYTLIAMRGSDNAISSAIKYFSVAAVGAGFFVMAVAFIYLKTGTLDLSANLALKNEFQKDPMLLGAGVMIFVLCAIKLSLAPFHFWLKDVYYAAHTNLVAFISVVPKVAMLVVVIRLFDFLNNTGFEYIIIVLAIFSMLIGAFAALSQNNIKKMFAYSSVVHSSLVLVACIPLLKEQNFDGILLAIFGYWTLFAFAN
;
A
#
# COMPACT_ATOMS: atom_id res chain seq x y z
N MET A 1 -20.36 -17.03 25.92
CA MET A 1 -19.34 -16.78 24.87
C MET A 1 -19.89 -16.97 23.45
N LEU A 2 -20.66 -18.02 23.15
CA LEU A 2 -21.21 -18.26 21.79
C LEU A 2 -22.20 -17.18 21.32
N ASN A 3 -22.99 -16.56 22.20
CA ASN A 3 -23.96 -15.50 21.82
C ASN A 3 -23.30 -14.19 21.37
N ASN A 4 -22.04 -13.95 21.70
CA ASN A 4 -21.33 -12.75 21.25
C ASN A 4 -20.73 -12.92 19.83
N PHE A 5 -20.56 -14.17 19.35
CA PHE A 5 -20.09 -14.41 17.98
C PHE A 5 -21.17 -14.22 16.90
N LEU A 6 -22.43 -14.23 17.28
CA LEU A 6 -23.57 -14.09 16.36
C LEU A 6 -24.22 -12.70 16.40
N ASN A 7 -23.66 -11.73 17.13
CA ASN A 7 -24.14 -10.35 17.05
C ASN A 7 -23.67 -9.74 15.72
N LEU A 8 -24.54 -9.79 14.70
CA LEU A 8 -24.30 -9.26 13.37
C LEU A 8 -23.91 -7.76 13.40
N GLU A 9 -24.33 -7.02 14.43
CA GLU A 9 -23.93 -5.63 14.67
C GLU A 9 -22.43 -5.50 14.99
N LEU A 10 -21.82 -6.48 15.67
CA LEU A 10 -20.37 -6.49 15.95
C LEU A 10 -19.52 -6.85 14.72
N LEU A 11 -20.11 -7.53 13.72
CA LEU A 11 -19.40 -7.91 12.51
C LEU A 11 -19.27 -6.74 11.54
N ASN A 12 -20.19 -5.80 11.53
CA ASN A 12 -20.23 -4.60 10.66
C ASN A 12 -19.71 -4.86 9.24
N ILE A 13 -20.31 -5.85 8.57
CA ILE A 13 -19.85 -6.38 7.27
C ILE A 13 -19.77 -5.28 6.19
N SER A 14 -20.49 -4.18 6.35
CA SER A 14 -20.53 -3.11 5.35
C SER A 14 -19.16 -2.48 5.07
N LEU A 15 -18.25 -2.44 6.05
CA LEU A 15 -16.89 -1.95 5.84
C LEU A 15 -16.07 -2.83 4.88
N SER A 16 -16.45 -4.09 4.71
CA SER A 16 -15.78 -5.00 3.78
C SER A 16 -16.33 -4.92 2.35
N TYR A 17 -17.50 -4.32 2.12
CA TYR A 17 -18.13 -4.27 0.79
C TYR A 17 -17.27 -3.66 -0.31
N PRO A 18 -16.50 -2.58 -0.09
CA PRO A 18 -15.70 -1.97 -1.16
C PRO A 18 -14.69 -2.94 -1.80
N PHE A 19 -13.90 -3.62 -0.98
CA PHE A 19 -12.90 -4.56 -1.51
C PHE A 19 -13.50 -5.90 -1.93
N LEU A 20 -14.55 -6.41 -1.25
CA LEU A 20 -15.24 -7.62 -1.68
C LEU A 20 -15.92 -7.44 -3.03
N PHE A 21 -16.51 -6.27 -3.29
CA PHE A 21 -17.10 -5.95 -4.59
C PHE A 21 -16.04 -5.97 -5.71
N LEU A 22 -14.85 -5.41 -5.47
CA LEU A 22 -13.75 -5.49 -6.43
C LEU A 22 -13.27 -6.92 -6.66
N ILE A 23 -13.17 -7.74 -5.61
CA ILE A 23 -12.79 -9.14 -5.72
C ILE A 23 -13.82 -9.92 -6.55
N THR A 24 -15.10 -9.74 -6.28
CA THR A 24 -16.16 -10.44 -7.03
C THR A 24 -16.17 -10.02 -8.50
N THR A 25 -16.03 -8.74 -8.80
CA THR A 25 -15.92 -8.26 -10.19
C THR A 25 -14.65 -8.78 -10.87
N ALA A 26 -13.53 -8.85 -10.18
CA ALA A 26 -12.28 -9.42 -10.71
C ALA A 26 -12.45 -10.91 -11.06
N ILE A 27 -13.08 -11.71 -10.19
CA ILE A 27 -13.38 -13.12 -10.44
C ILE A 27 -14.29 -13.27 -11.68
N VAL A 28 -15.36 -12.48 -11.76
CA VAL A 28 -16.27 -12.50 -12.92
C VAL A 28 -15.53 -12.14 -14.19
N LEU A 29 -14.71 -11.10 -14.21
CA LEU A 29 -13.92 -10.71 -15.37
C LEU A 29 -12.92 -11.81 -15.76
N LEU A 30 -12.28 -12.45 -14.82
CA LEU A 30 -11.33 -13.54 -15.06
C LEU A 30 -12.03 -14.73 -15.71
N LEU A 31 -13.18 -15.14 -15.17
CA LEU A 31 -13.97 -16.25 -15.74
C LEU A 31 -14.50 -15.89 -17.13
N CYS A 32 -15.05 -14.70 -17.30
CA CYS A 32 -15.54 -14.24 -18.59
C CYS A 32 -14.43 -14.19 -19.64
N SER A 33 -13.22 -13.74 -19.29
CA SER A 33 -12.10 -13.67 -20.22
C SER A 33 -11.61 -15.06 -20.68
N GLY A 34 -11.81 -16.09 -19.87
CA GLY A 34 -11.46 -17.46 -20.22
C GLY A 34 -12.40 -18.08 -21.27
N PHE A 35 -13.67 -17.66 -21.30
CA PHE A 35 -14.68 -18.21 -22.22
C PHE A 35 -14.95 -17.30 -23.42
N TRP A 36 -14.88 -15.98 -23.25
CA TRP A 36 -15.20 -14.99 -24.28
C TRP A 36 -14.12 -13.92 -24.38
N LYS A 37 -13.75 -13.58 -25.60
CA LYS A 37 -12.86 -12.45 -25.89
C LYS A 37 -13.72 -11.22 -26.17
N PHE A 38 -13.82 -10.33 -25.19
CA PHE A 38 -14.49 -9.04 -25.34
C PHE A 38 -13.52 -7.97 -25.85
N HIS A 39 -14.07 -6.90 -26.41
CA HIS A 39 -13.28 -5.74 -26.81
C HIS A 39 -12.73 -5.01 -25.57
N ARG A 40 -11.56 -4.38 -25.69
CA ARG A 40 -10.89 -3.64 -24.63
C ARG A 40 -11.82 -2.69 -23.86
N SER A 41 -12.68 -1.94 -24.60
CA SER A 41 -13.60 -0.97 -23.98
C SER A 41 -14.57 -1.60 -22.98
N PHE A 42 -14.94 -2.86 -23.18
CA PHE A 42 -15.78 -3.61 -22.23
C PHE A 42 -15.07 -3.83 -20.90
N TYR A 43 -13.82 -4.30 -20.95
CA TYR A 43 -13.03 -4.52 -19.74
C TYR A 43 -12.74 -3.22 -18.98
N ILE A 44 -12.38 -2.17 -19.70
CA ILE A 44 -12.16 -0.83 -19.10
C ILE A 44 -13.46 -0.33 -18.47
N GLY A 45 -14.60 -0.45 -19.16
CA GLY A 45 -15.89 0.01 -18.68
C GLY A 45 -16.32 -0.68 -17.38
N ILE A 46 -16.25 -2.02 -17.33
CA ILE A 46 -16.60 -2.78 -16.10
C ILE A 46 -15.63 -2.47 -14.96
N SER A 47 -14.33 -2.46 -15.24
CA SER A 47 -13.32 -2.17 -14.22
C SER A 47 -13.47 -0.75 -13.68
N SER A 48 -13.71 0.24 -14.54
CA SER A 48 -13.94 1.63 -14.14
C SER A 48 -15.21 1.79 -13.32
N LEU A 49 -16.30 1.12 -13.73
CA LEU A 49 -17.57 1.12 -12.98
C LEU A 49 -17.36 0.50 -11.59
N SER A 50 -16.61 -0.61 -11.50
CA SER A 50 -16.37 -1.27 -10.22
C SER A 50 -15.57 -0.38 -9.24
N LEU A 51 -14.60 0.41 -9.73
CA LEU A 51 -13.87 1.38 -8.92
C LEU A 51 -14.79 2.51 -8.42
N ILE A 52 -15.68 3.02 -9.28
CA ILE A 52 -16.66 4.07 -8.92
C ILE A 52 -17.63 3.54 -7.85
N VAL A 53 -18.17 2.34 -8.03
CA VAL A 53 -19.06 1.72 -7.04
C VAL A 53 -18.34 1.52 -5.70
N SER A 54 -17.09 1.05 -5.72
CA SER A 54 -16.31 0.91 -4.49
C SER A 54 -16.06 2.25 -3.81
N ALA A 55 -15.77 3.32 -4.55
CA ALA A 55 -15.64 4.66 -3.98
C ALA A 55 -16.95 5.14 -3.36
N PHE A 56 -18.09 4.91 -4.03
CA PHE A 56 -19.42 5.23 -3.49
C PHE A 56 -19.71 4.46 -2.20
N LEU A 57 -19.35 3.18 -2.12
CA LEU A 57 -19.51 2.38 -0.90
C LEU A 57 -18.68 2.91 0.26
N ILE A 58 -17.44 3.37 0.00
CA ILE A 58 -16.58 4.00 1.02
C ILE A 58 -17.21 5.29 1.53
N LEU A 59 -17.69 6.16 0.64
CA LEU A 59 -18.35 7.42 0.99
C LEU A 59 -19.64 7.16 1.78
N ASN A 60 -20.44 6.18 1.37
CA ASN A 60 -21.67 5.80 2.06
C ASN A 60 -21.38 5.26 3.47
N ASN A 61 -20.37 4.43 3.64
CA ASN A 61 -19.95 3.93 4.94
C ASN A 61 -19.49 5.07 5.87
N ALA A 62 -18.71 6.03 5.35
CA ALA A 62 -18.26 7.19 6.12
C ALA A 62 -19.44 8.07 6.57
N ASN A 63 -20.44 8.28 5.70
CA ASN A 63 -21.64 9.05 6.03
C ASN A 63 -22.57 8.33 7.02
N ALA A 64 -22.73 7.01 6.88
CA ALA A 64 -23.66 6.23 7.69
C ALA A 64 -23.12 5.87 9.07
N GLN A 65 -21.82 5.65 9.21
CA GLN A 65 -21.18 5.09 10.41
C GLN A 65 -20.12 6.01 11.03
N GLY A 66 -19.73 7.07 10.33
CA GLY A 66 -18.63 7.95 10.71
C GLY A 66 -17.25 7.41 10.38
N LEU A 67 -16.23 8.23 10.65
CA LEU A 67 -14.82 7.93 10.34
C LEU A 67 -14.09 7.15 11.45
N GLU A 68 -14.80 6.65 12.45
CA GLU A 68 -14.23 5.82 13.52
C GLU A 68 -14.88 4.44 13.61
N ALA A 69 -15.62 4.05 12.55
CA ALA A 69 -16.31 2.79 12.52
C ALA A 69 -15.32 1.61 12.45
N LYS A 70 -15.61 0.58 13.23
CA LYS A 70 -14.80 -0.64 13.33
C LYS A 70 -15.63 -1.86 12.93
N ALA A 71 -14.98 -2.84 12.32
CA ALA A 71 -15.59 -4.09 11.94
C ALA A 71 -14.73 -5.29 12.36
N PHE A 72 -15.34 -6.46 12.47
CA PHE A 72 -14.69 -7.72 12.80
C PHE A 72 -13.77 -7.60 14.03
N LEU A 73 -14.33 -7.15 15.15
CA LEU A 73 -13.60 -6.94 16.41
C LEU A 73 -12.42 -5.95 16.28
N ALA A 74 -12.62 -4.89 15.51
CA ALA A 74 -11.63 -3.84 15.24
C ALA A 74 -10.44 -4.27 14.34
N THR A 75 -10.53 -5.38 13.64
CA THR A 75 -9.51 -5.77 12.65
C THR A 75 -9.57 -4.91 11.38
N LEU A 76 -10.75 -4.37 11.05
CA LEU A 76 -10.97 -3.38 9.99
C LEU A 76 -11.44 -2.07 10.62
N ASN A 77 -10.81 -0.98 10.19
CA ASN A 77 -11.08 0.38 10.68
C ASN A 77 -11.40 1.32 9.53
N ASN A 78 -12.41 2.16 9.73
CA ASN A 78 -12.71 3.29 8.84
C ASN A 78 -12.22 4.58 9.52
N ASP A 79 -10.91 4.72 9.67
CA ASP A 79 -10.28 5.93 10.20
C ASP A 79 -10.03 6.97 9.08
N ILE A 80 -9.73 8.21 9.47
CA ILE A 80 -9.44 9.31 8.54
C ILE A 80 -8.32 8.92 7.56
N VAL A 81 -7.29 8.22 8.04
CA VAL A 81 -6.15 7.81 7.22
C VAL A 81 -6.56 6.80 6.16
N SER A 82 -7.32 5.76 6.54
CA SER A 82 -7.81 4.75 5.62
C SER A 82 -8.80 5.33 4.60
N PHE A 83 -9.65 6.26 5.03
CA PHE A 83 -10.62 6.92 4.17
C PHE A 83 -9.93 7.71 3.04
N TYR A 84 -9.03 8.65 3.38
CA TYR A 84 -8.33 9.43 2.37
C TYR A 84 -7.43 8.56 1.49
N ALA A 85 -6.70 7.61 2.05
CA ALA A 85 -5.85 6.70 1.29
C ALA A 85 -6.67 5.87 0.29
N SER A 86 -7.81 5.34 0.70
CA SER A 86 -8.69 4.55 -0.16
C SER A 86 -9.23 5.37 -1.33
N LEU A 87 -9.66 6.62 -1.08
CA LEU A 87 -10.13 7.50 -2.15
C LEU A 87 -9.01 7.86 -3.13
N VAL A 88 -7.80 8.14 -2.64
CA VAL A 88 -6.63 8.40 -3.50
C VAL A 88 -6.30 7.18 -4.35
N ILE A 89 -6.26 5.98 -3.75
CA ILE A 89 -6.02 4.72 -4.45
C ILE A 89 -7.04 4.51 -5.57
N LEU A 90 -8.33 4.66 -5.29
CA LEU A 90 -9.41 4.46 -6.27
C LEU A 90 -9.38 5.51 -7.37
N CYS A 91 -9.16 6.79 -7.03
CA CYS A 91 -9.09 7.88 -7.99
C CYS A 91 -7.96 7.68 -9.01
N PHE A 92 -6.74 7.41 -8.54
CA PHE A 92 -5.60 7.18 -9.44
C PHE A 92 -5.70 5.85 -10.20
N SER A 93 -6.32 4.82 -9.62
CA SER A 93 -6.61 3.58 -10.33
C SER A 93 -7.62 3.78 -11.46
N PHE A 94 -8.63 4.62 -11.24
CA PHE A 94 -9.59 5.01 -12.27
C PHE A 94 -8.92 5.81 -13.39
N LEU A 95 -8.12 6.83 -13.07
CA LEU A 95 -7.37 7.61 -14.06
C LEU A 95 -6.43 6.72 -14.87
N TYR A 96 -5.74 5.78 -14.22
CA TYR A 96 -4.89 4.81 -14.89
C TYR A 96 -5.65 4.01 -15.95
N LEU A 97 -6.84 3.48 -15.61
CA LEU A 97 -7.66 2.73 -16.57
C LEU A 97 -8.09 3.57 -17.77
N LEU A 98 -8.42 4.85 -17.56
CA LEU A 98 -8.77 5.76 -18.66
C LEU A 98 -7.58 6.04 -19.58
N MET A 99 -6.36 6.08 -19.04
CA MET A 99 -5.14 6.31 -19.80
C MET A 99 -4.61 5.05 -20.48
N GLN A 100 -5.17 3.89 -20.19
CA GLN A 100 -4.71 2.63 -20.75
C GLN A 100 -4.99 2.57 -22.26
N LYS A 101 -3.92 2.52 -23.06
CA LYS A 101 -4.00 2.45 -24.54
C LYS A 101 -3.70 1.07 -25.11
N GLU A 102 -3.10 0.18 -24.31
CA GLU A 102 -2.66 -1.13 -24.76
C GLU A 102 -3.83 -2.11 -24.84
N GLU A 103 -3.80 -3.03 -25.82
CA GLU A 103 -4.76 -4.11 -25.94
C GLU A 103 -4.39 -5.22 -24.96
N ASN A 104 -4.84 -5.07 -23.72
CA ASN A 104 -4.67 -6.10 -22.71
C ASN A 104 -5.86 -7.06 -22.70
N GLN A 105 -5.57 -8.31 -22.34
CA GLN A 105 -6.59 -9.34 -22.16
C GLN A 105 -7.33 -9.14 -20.83
N GLY A 106 -8.51 -9.76 -20.67
CA GLY A 106 -9.32 -9.62 -19.47
C GLY A 106 -8.61 -10.01 -18.18
N GLU A 107 -7.66 -10.94 -18.24
CA GLU A 107 -6.81 -11.35 -17.11
C GLU A 107 -6.02 -10.18 -16.51
N PHE A 108 -5.54 -9.26 -17.34
CA PHE A 108 -4.85 -8.05 -16.88
C PHE A 108 -5.78 -7.19 -15.99
N TYR A 109 -7.01 -6.98 -16.42
CA TYR A 109 -7.98 -6.17 -15.67
C TYR A 109 -8.43 -6.86 -14.38
N ALA A 110 -8.59 -8.18 -14.42
CA ALA A 110 -8.89 -8.97 -13.23
C ALA A 110 -7.75 -8.87 -12.18
N LEU A 111 -6.50 -9.08 -12.59
CA LEU A 111 -5.34 -8.92 -11.71
C LEU A 111 -5.20 -7.50 -11.17
N PHE A 112 -5.49 -6.50 -12.01
CA PHE A 112 -5.49 -5.11 -11.59
C PHE A 112 -6.52 -4.84 -10.50
N LEU A 113 -7.76 -5.33 -10.65
CA LEU A 113 -8.79 -5.19 -9.61
C LEU A 113 -8.46 -5.96 -8.33
N PHE A 114 -7.88 -7.17 -8.43
CA PHE A 114 -7.37 -7.90 -7.25
C PHE A 114 -6.30 -7.12 -6.52
N MET A 115 -5.39 -6.48 -7.25
CA MET A 115 -4.36 -5.61 -6.65
C MET A 115 -4.99 -4.45 -5.88
N ILE A 116 -5.96 -3.74 -6.48
CA ILE A 116 -6.63 -2.62 -5.81
C ILE A 116 -7.42 -3.09 -4.59
N ALA A 117 -8.16 -4.19 -4.69
CA ALA A 117 -8.88 -4.76 -3.55
C ALA A 117 -7.94 -5.10 -2.39
N SER A 118 -6.76 -5.67 -2.69
CA SER A 118 -5.74 -5.99 -1.69
C SER A 118 -5.14 -4.75 -1.05
N LEU A 119 -4.91 -3.67 -1.82
CA LEU A 119 -4.46 -2.38 -1.28
C LEU A 119 -5.53 -1.75 -0.38
N LEU A 120 -6.81 -1.80 -0.75
CA LEU A 120 -7.91 -1.32 0.10
C LEU A 120 -7.99 -2.12 1.40
N LEU A 121 -7.87 -3.45 1.36
CA LEU A 121 -7.82 -4.29 2.55
C LEU A 121 -6.65 -3.88 3.47
N MET A 122 -5.47 -3.65 2.88
CA MET A 122 -4.27 -3.25 3.63
C MET A 122 -4.45 -1.92 4.36
N VAL A 123 -4.99 -0.90 3.68
CA VAL A 123 -5.17 0.43 4.28
C VAL A 123 -6.30 0.49 5.30
N SER A 124 -7.31 -0.36 5.15
CA SER A 124 -8.46 -0.44 6.08
C SER A 124 -8.20 -1.34 7.29
N SER A 125 -7.05 -2.01 7.37
CA SER A 125 -6.78 -2.94 8.46
C SER A 125 -5.85 -2.36 9.53
N SER A 126 -6.14 -2.68 10.80
CA SER A 126 -5.22 -2.52 11.94
C SER A 126 -4.59 -3.84 12.36
N ASN A 127 -4.99 -4.95 11.79
CA ASN A 127 -4.47 -6.27 12.10
C ASN A 127 -3.25 -6.60 11.23
N LEU A 128 -2.12 -6.93 11.86
CA LEU A 128 -0.86 -7.20 11.17
C LEU A 128 -0.96 -8.35 10.16
N ALA A 129 -1.78 -9.38 10.41
CA ALA A 129 -1.97 -10.47 9.47
C ALA A 129 -2.74 -10.02 8.22
N LEU A 130 -3.79 -9.20 8.38
CA LEU A 130 -4.55 -8.68 7.25
C LEU A 130 -3.73 -7.65 6.44
N ILE A 131 -2.93 -6.81 7.12
CA ILE A 131 -1.98 -5.92 6.45
C ILE A 131 -1.01 -6.74 5.60
N PHE A 132 -0.47 -7.84 6.14
CA PHE A 132 0.43 -8.72 5.40
C PHE A 132 -0.23 -9.37 4.19
N ILE A 133 -1.45 -9.92 4.36
CA ILE A 133 -2.21 -10.51 3.25
C ILE A 133 -2.47 -9.48 2.15
N GLY A 134 -2.93 -8.28 2.50
CA GLY A 134 -3.16 -7.20 1.53
C GLY A 134 -1.89 -6.78 0.80
N LEU A 135 -0.77 -6.67 1.54
CA LEU A 135 0.54 -6.32 1.00
C LEU A 135 1.07 -7.37 0.01
N GLU A 136 1.06 -8.65 0.40
CA GLU A 136 1.60 -9.72 -0.44
C GLU A 136 0.69 -9.99 -1.65
N SER A 137 -0.63 -10.01 -1.47
CA SER A 137 -1.57 -10.21 -2.59
C SER A 137 -1.45 -9.10 -3.62
N SER A 138 -1.35 -7.83 -3.19
CA SER A 138 -1.15 -6.69 -4.10
C SER A 138 0.20 -6.77 -4.83
N SER A 139 1.22 -7.25 -4.14
CA SER A 139 2.57 -7.40 -4.70
C SER A 139 2.65 -8.50 -5.73
N LEU A 140 2.04 -9.67 -5.46
CA LEU A 140 1.97 -10.79 -6.40
C LEU A 140 1.25 -10.37 -7.70
N ALA A 141 0.12 -9.68 -7.58
CA ALA A 141 -0.58 -9.14 -8.74
C ALA A 141 0.32 -8.16 -9.52
N LEU A 142 1.05 -7.27 -8.83
CA LEU A 142 1.93 -6.30 -9.46
C LEU A 142 3.11 -6.95 -10.20
N TYR A 143 3.76 -7.97 -9.61
CA TYR A 143 4.84 -8.70 -10.30
C TYR A 143 4.34 -9.35 -11.58
N THR A 144 3.14 -9.96 -11.52
CA THR A 144 2.50 -10.57 -12.68
C THR A 144 2.18 -9.52 -13.75
N LEU A 145 1.60 -8.37 -13.38
CA LEU A 145 1.30 -7.28 -14.32
C LEU A 145 2.56 -6.75 -15.01
N ILE A 146 3.69 -6.66 -14.30
CA ILE A 146 4.99 -6.27 -14.90
C ILE A 146 5.44 -7.36 -15.89
N ALA A 147 5.38 -8.63 -15.50
CA ALA A 147 5.84 -9.76 -16.31
C ALA A 147 4.97 -9.99 -17.57
N MET A 148 3.66 -9.64 -17.52
CA MET A 148 2.72 -9.77 -18.65
C MET A 148 3.14 -8.99 -19.90
N ARG A 149 4.05 -8.02 -19.77
CA ARG A 149 4.65 -7.38 -20.96
C ARG A 149 5.40 -8.39 -21.85
N GLY A 150 5.83 -9.54 -21.33
CA GLY A 150 6.42 -10.64 -22.08
C GLY A 150 7.87 -10.44 -22.57
N SER A 151 8.49 -9.29 -22.29
CA SER A 151 9.90 -9.08 -22.63
C SER A 151 10.83 -9.66 -21.55
N ASP A 152 12.02 -10.15 -21.96
CA ASP A 152 13.01 -10.70 -21.02
C ASP A 152 13.38 -9.70 -19.91
N ASN A 153 13.46 -8.42 -20.24
CA ASN A 153 13.70 -7.36 -19.27
C ASN A 153 12.54 -7.22 -18.27
N ALA A 154 11.29 -7.38 -18.72
CA ALA A 154 10.12 -7.28 -17.84
C ALA A 154 10.07 -8.47 -16.87
N ILE A 155 10.27 -9.67 -17.38
CA ILE A 155 10.31 -10.91 -16.57
C ILE A 155 11.46 -10.84 -15.57
N SER A 156 12.67 -10.50 -16.01
CA SER A 156 13.84 -10.36 -15.13
C SER A 156 13.63 -9.31 -14.04
N SER A 157 13.01 -8.17 -14.38
CA SER A 157 12.74 -7.09 -13.42
C SER A 157 11.64 -7.48 -12.42
N ALA A 158 10.62 -8.20 -12.85
CA ALA A 158 9.59 -8.75 -11.97
C ALA A 158 10.19 -9.74 -10.96
N ILE A 159 11.09 -10.63 -11.40
CA ILE A 159 11.80 -11.58 -10.53
C ILE A 159 12.69 -10.85 -9.53
N LYS A 160 13.45 -9.83 -9.95
CA LYS A 160 14.28 -9.02 -9.05
C LYS A 160 13.42 -8.33 -7.98
N TYR A 161 12.30 -7.74 -8.38
CA TYR A 161 11.40 -7.09 -7.44
C TYR A 161 10.80 -8.09 -6.46
N PHE A 162 10.30 -9.23 -6.95
CA PHE A 162 9.81 -10.33 -6.11
C PHE A 162 10.85 -10.78 -5.08
N SER A 163 12.11 -11.03 -5.52
CA SER A 163 13.17 -11.52 -4.63
C SER A 163 13.48 -10.55 -3.49
N VAL A 164 13.56 -9.25 -3.79
CA VAL A 164 13.82 -8.22 -2.76
C VAL A 164 12.61 -8.07 -1.83
N ALA A 165 11.40 -8.11 -2.38
CA ALA A 165 10.17 -8.01 -1.60
C ALA A 165 9.96 -9.23 -0.70
N ALA A 166 10.31 -10.44 -1.17
CA ALA A 166 10.23 -11.67 -0.36
C ALA A 166 11.14 -11.62 0.87
N VAL A 167 12.34 -11.01 0.76
CA VAL A 167 13.20 -10.75 1.92
C VAL A 167 12.51 -9.82 2.91
N GLY A 168 11.91 -8.74 2.43
CA GLY A 168 11.13 -7.82 3.28
C GLY A 168 9.95 -8.50 3.96
N ALA A 169 9.22 -9.36 3.23
CA ALA A 169 8.14 -10.17 3.76
C ALA A 169 8.60 -11.09 4.89
N GLY A 170 9.76 -11.71 4.75
CA GLY A 170 10.38 -12.52 5.80
C GLY A 170 10.66 -11.72 7.09
N PHE A 171 11.20 -10.50 6.97
CA PHE A 171 11.37 -9.59 8.12
C PHE A 171 10.03 -9.24 8.77
N PHE A 172 9.00 -8.96 7.97
CA PHE A 172 7.68 -8.63 8.50
C PHE A 172 7.06 -9.78 9.28
N VAL A 173 7.07 -10.99 8.72
CA VAL A 173 6.53 -12.19 9.40
C VAL A 173 7.27 -12.46 10.71
N MET A 174 8.60 -12.31 10.72
CA MET A 174 9.40 -12.45 11.94
C MET A 174 9.03 -11.40 12.99
N ALA A 175 8.84 -10.15 12.57
CA ALA A 175 8.40 -9.07 13.44
C ALA A 175 7.01 -9.35 14.03
N VAL A 176 6.07 -9.80 13.21
CA VAL A 176 4.71 -10.20 13.65
C VAL A 176 4.77 -11.32 14.68
N ALA A 177 5.63 -12.32 14.47
CA ALA A 177 5.84 -13.40 15.45
C ALA A 177 6.37 -12.85 16.78
N PHE A 178 7.33 -11.93 16.77
CA PHE A 178 7.87 -11.31 17.99
C PHE A 178 6.83 -10.48 18.74
N ILE A 179 6.03 -9.69 18.00
CA ILE A 179 4.93 -8.91 18.58
C ILE A 179 3.92 -9.86 19.22
N TYR A 180 3.50 -10.91 18.52
CA TYR A 180 2.51 -11.86 19.03
C TYR A 180 3.03 -12.62 20.27
N LEU A 181 4.28 -13.05 20.29
CA LEU A 181 4.90 -13.72 21.44
C LEU A 181 4.89 -12.86 22.71
N LYS A 182 5.02 -11.54 22.56
CA LYS A 182 5.06 -10.60 23.68
C LYS A 182 3.68 -10.09 24.11
N THR A 183 2.79 -9.88 23.15
CA THR A 183 1.51 -9.18 23.39
C THR A 183 0.30 -10.09 23.34
N GLY A 184 0.42 -11.30 22.73
CA GLY A 184 -0.68 -12.22 22.50
C GLY A 184 -1.72 -11.75 21.49
N THR A 185 -1.46 -10.62 20.78
CA THR A 185 -2.38 -10.06 19.81
C THR A 185 -1.66 -9.60 18.54
N LEU A 186 -2.37 -9.67 17.41
CA LEU A 186 -1.93 -9.13 16.11
C LEU A 186 -2.56 -7.77 15.79
N ASP A 187 -3.41 -7.26 16.67
CA ASP A 187 -4.11 -6.01 16.47
C ASP A 187 -3.23 -4.84 16.95
N LEU A 188 -2.95 -3.93 16.04
CA LEU A 188 -2.20 -2.72 16.32
C LEU A 188 -2.90 -1.85 17.36
N SER A 189 -4.23 -1.71 17.29
CA SER A 189 -4.99 -0.87 18.22
C SER A 189 -4.96 -1.37 19.66
N ALA A 190 -4.96 -2.68 19.86
CA ALA A 190 -4.81 -3.28 21.18
C ALA A 190 -3.39 -3.10 21.73
N ASN A 191 -2.38 -3.10 20.85
CA ASN A 191 -0.98 -2.92 21.22
C ASN A 191 -0.64 -1.46 21.60
N LEU A 192 -1.43 -0.48 21.16
CA LEU A 192 -1.26 0.92 21.60
C LEU A 192 -1.35 1.07 23.13
N ALA A 193 -2.15 0.23 23.80
CA ALA A 193 -2.20 0.18 25.26
C ALA A 193 -0.87 -0.25 25.90
N LEU A 194 -0.01 -0.96 25.17
CA LEU A 194 1.30 -1.45 25.59
C LEU A 194 2.46 -0.55 25.14
N LYS A 195 2.16 0.64 24.60
CA LYS A 195 3.14 1.60 24.04
C LYS A 195 4.35 1.84 24.98
N ASN A 196 4.12 1.91 26.27
CA ASN A 196 5.20 2.10 27.26
C ASN A 196 6.11 0.87 27.43
N GLU A 197 5.61 -0.33 27.15
CA GLU A 197 6.41 -1.56 27.17
C GLU A 197 7.24 -1.70 25.91
N PHE A 198 6.71 -1.26 24.76
CA PHE A 198 7.44 -1.22 23.49
C PHE A 198 8.74 -0.43 23.60
N GLN A 199 8.74 0.68 24.33
CA GLN A 199 9.93 1.51 24.51
C GLN A 199 11.03 0.84 25.33
N LYS A 200 10.69 -0.14 26.15
CA LYS A 200 11.62 -0.78 27.10
C LYS A 200 12.07 -2.18 26.68
N ASP A 201 11.29 -2.84 25.83
CA ASP A 201 11.59 -4.23 25.39
C ASP A 201 12.38 -4.23 24.08
N PRO A 202 13.66 -4.65 24.09
CA PRO A 202 14.50 -4.69 22.88
C PRO A 202 13.94 -5.57 21.76
N MET A 203 13.16 -6.61 22.11
CA MET A 203 12.53 -7.51 21.14
C MET A 203 11.44 -6.81 20.34
N LEU A 204 10.61 -6.00 21.02
CA LEU A 204 9.55 -5.22 20.38
C LEU A 204 10.12 -4.07 19.55
N LEU A 205 11.18 -3.39 20.03
CA LEU A 205 11.91 -2.41 19.21
C LEU A 205 12.50 -3.06 17.96
N GLY A 206 13.11 -4.23 18.10
CA GLY A 206 13.62 -5.01 16.97
C GLY A 206 12.52 -5.37 15.97
N ALA A 207 11.34 -5.76 16.44
CA ALA A 207 10.18 -6.02 15.59
C ALA A 207 9.74 -4.75 14.81
N GLY A 208 9.70 -3.60 15.46
CA GLY A 208 9.42 -2.32 14.80
C GLY A 208 10.41 -1.99 13.68
N VAL A 209 11.70 -2.20 13.93
CA VAL A 209 12.76 -2.03 12.90
C VAL A 209 12.55 -2.99 11.74
N MET A 210 12.20 -4.26 12.00
CA MET A 210 11.96 -5.25 10.95
C MET A 210 10.76 -4.89 10.07
N ILE A 211 9.66 -4.41 10.64
CA ILE A 211 8.51 -3.89 9.87
C ILE A 211 8.97 -2.69 9.02
N PHE A 212 9.76 -1.80 9.62
CA PHE A 212 10.26 -0.63 8.90
C PHE A 212 11.19 -1.00 7.74
N VAL A 213 11.97 -2.08 7.83
CA VAL A 213 12.77 -2.59 6.70
C VAL A 213 11.88 -2.96 5.52
N LEU A 214 10.75 -3.66 5.77
CA LEU A 214 9.78 -3.92 4.71
C LEU A 214 9.21 -2.61 4.12
N CYS A 215 8.85 -1.64 4.97
CA CYS A 215 8.38 -0.33 4.51
C CYS A 215 9.43 0.37 3.64
N ALA A 216 10.69 0.34 4.04
CA ALA A 216 11.80 0.92 3.30
C ALA A 216 11.99 0.26 1.92
N ILE A 217 11.86 -1.07 1.83
CA ILE A 217 11.89 -1.80 0.56
C ILE A 217 10.73 -1.35 -0.34
N LYS A 218 9.52 -1.30 0.17
CA LYS A 218 8.31 -0.96 -0.60
C LYS A 218 8.25 0.52 -1.01
N LEU A 219 8.72 1.42 -0.16
CA LEU A 219 8.90 2.84 -0.47
C LEU A 219 10.14 3.11 -1.34
N SER A 220 10.95 2.08 -1.59
CA SER A 220 12.19 2.17 -2.36
C SER A 220 13.22 3.13 -1.76
N LEU A 221 13.35 3.15 -0.43
CA LEU A 221 14.34 3.96 0.25
C LEU A 221 15.75 3.35 0.11
N ALA A 222 16.79 4.15 0.09
CA ALA A 222 18.14 3.64 0.11
C ALA A 222 18.46 3.00 1.51
N PRO A 223 19.16 1.83 1.54
CA PRO A 223 19.83 1.15 0.45
C PRO A 223 18.95 0.22 -0.40
N PHE A 224 17.67 0.05 -0.13
CA PHE A 224 16.79 -0.94 -0.74
C PHE A 224 16.15 -0.50 -2.09
N HIS A 225 16.63 0.58 -2.71
CA HIS A 225 16.01 1.20 -3.89
C HIS A 225 16.41 0.58 -5.25
N PHE A 226 17.42 -0.27 -5.30
CA PHE A 226 18.07 -0.70 -6.56
C PHE A 226 17.15 -1.48 -7.53
N TRP A 227 16.09 -2.11 -7.05
CA TRP A 227 15.12 -2.81 -7.88
C TRP A 227 14.25 -1.84 -8.72
N LEU A 228 14.03 -0.62 -8.24
CA LEU A 228 13.04 0.31 -8.79
C LEU A 228 13.39 0.77 -10.21
N LYS A 229 14.68 1.07 -10.48
CA LYS A 229 15.14 1.51 -11.80
C LYS A 229 14.90 0.47 -12.90
N ASP A 230 15.08 -0.82 -12.55
CA ASP A 230 14.91 -1.92 -13.50
C ASP A 230 13.42 -2.14 -13.80
N VAL A 231 12.56 -2.07 -12.78
CA VAL A 231 11.11 -2.15 -12.92
C VAL A 231 10.56 -0.99 -13.76
N TYR A 232 10.97 0.26 -13.48
CA TYR A 232 10.48 1.41 -14.25
C TYR A 232 10.92 1.36 -15.71
N TYR A 233 12.14 0.89 -15.95
CA TYR A 233 12.63 0.72 -17.32
C TYR A 233 11.85 -0.35 -18.09
N ALA A 234 11.55 -1.46 -17.44
CA ALA A 234 11.00 -2.65 -18.06
C ALA A 234 9.47 -2.64 -18.18
N ALA A 235 8.74 -2.04 -17.23
CA ALA A 235 7.28 -1.98 -17.24
C ALA A 235 6.73 -1.03 -18.31
N HIS A 236 5.44 -1.20 -18.65
CA HIS A 236 4.73 -0.24 -19.49
C HIS A 236 4.66 1.13 -18.84
N THR A 237 4.76 2.21 -19.63
CA THR A 237 4.86 3.58 -19.12
C THR A 237 3.69 3.95 -18.21
N ASN A 238 2.47 3.59 -18.59
CA ASN A 238 1.29 3.86 -17.76
C ASN A 238 1.35 3.10 -16.42
N LEU A 239 1.82 1.83 -16.45
CA LEU A 239 1.98 1.04 -15.23
C LEU A 239 3.07 1.61 -14.31
N VAL A 240 4.13 2.22 -14.88
CA VAL A 240 5.16 2.91 -14.10
C VAL A 240 4.57 4.09 -13.33
N ALA A 241 3.74 4.92 -13.98
CA ALA A 241 3.06 6.04 -13.33
C ALA A 241 2.18 5.54 -12.16
N PHE A 242 1.44 4.46 -12.36
CA PHE A 242 0.64 3.82 -11.30
C PHE A 242 1.51 3.32 -10.13
N ILE A 243 2.57 2.56 -10.41
CA ILE A 243 3.49 2.01 -9.39
C ILE A 243 4.18 3.11 -8.59
N SER A 244 4.43 4.26 -9.22
CA SER A 244 5.11 5.39 -8.56
C SER A 244 4.30 5.98 -7.41
N VAL A 245 2.98 5.83 -7.41
CA VAL A 245 2.05 6.48 -6.49
C VAL A 245 1.26 5.48 -5.66
N VAL A 246 0.41 4.70 -6.29
CA VAL A 246 -0.69 3.98 -5.60
C VAL A 246 -0.19 2.97 -4.56
N PRO A 247 0.76 2.06 -4.85
CA PRO A 247 1.30 1.15 -3.83
C PRO A 247 2.05 1.89 -2.71
N LYS A 248 2.65 3.06 -3.01
CA LYS A 248 3.37 3.84 -2.01
C LYS A 248 2.43 4.57 -1.06
N VAL A 249 1.31 5.10 -1.56
CA VAL A 249 0.25 5.66 -0.71
C VAL A 249 -0.27 4.62 0.27
N ALA A 250 -0.56 3.41 -0.21
CA ALA A 250 -1.00 2.32 0.65
C ALA A 250 0.06 1.93 1.69
N MET A 251 1.33 1.88 1.30
CA MET A 251 2.44 1.57 2.22
C MET A 251 2.65 2.68 3.26
N LEU A 252 2.39 3.92 2.89
CA LEU A 252 2.49 5.06 3.80
C LEU A 252 1.50 4.94 4.97
N VAL A 253 0.30 4.43 4.75
CA VAL A 253 -0.67 4.15 5.82
C VAL A 253 -0.08 3.19 6.84
N VAL A 254 0.60 2.14 6.38
CA VAL A 254 1.28 1.19 7.28
C VAL A 254 2.40 1.88 8.07
N VAL A 255 3.17 2.76 7.44
CA VAL A 255 4.21 3.56 8.12
C VAL A 255 3.60 4.46 9.18
N ILE A 256 2.52 5.17 8.87
CA ILE A 256 1.82 6.05 9.82
C ILE A 256 1.35 5.25 11.04
N ARG A 257 0.73 4.09 10.81
CA ARG A 257 0.28 3.21 11.91
C ARG A 257 1.44 2.65 12.72
N LEU A 258 2.57 2.34 12.08
CA LEU A 258 3.77 1.89 12.78
C LEU A 258 4.36 2.99 13.66
N PHE A 259 4.27 4.26 13.26
CA PHE A 259 4.81 5.37 14.02
C PHE A 259 4.16 5.52 15.39
N ASP A 260 2.89 5.15 15.54
CA ASP A 260 2.22 5.13 16.84
C ASP A 260 2.91 4.20 17.85
N PHE A 261 3.57 3.14 17.39
CA PHE A 261 4.33 2.22 18.26
C PHE A 261 5.73 2.73 18.58
N LEU A 262 6.36 3.40 17.61
CA LEU A 262 7.75 3.80 17.67
C LEU A 262 7.93 5.20 18.28
N ASN A 263 6.84 5.82 18.73
CA ASN A 263 6.87 7.12 19.37
C ASN A 263 7.79 7.12 20.61
N ASN A 264 8.59 8.19 20.77
CA ASN A 264 9.54 8.40 21.89
C ASN A 264 10.63 7.32 22.05
N THR A 265 10.92 6.52 21.02
CA THR A 265 11.98 5.49 21.07
C THR A 265 13.33 5.98 20.55
N GLY A 266 13.41 7.21 20.05
CA GLY A 266 14.58 7.72 19.30
C GLY A 266 14.62 7.21 17.85
N PHE A 267 13.58 6.51 17.39
CA PHE A 267 13.50 5.97 16.04
C PHE A 267 13.46 7.07 14.97
N GLU A 268 13.00 8.26 15.33
CA GLU A 268 13.01 9.45 14.47
C GLU A 268 14.41 9.75 13.90
N TYR A 269 15.48 9.56 14.68
CA TYR A 269 16.84 9.79 14.19
C TYR A 269 17.24 8.82 13.10
N ILE A 270 16.83 7.56 13.22
CA ILE A 270 17.07 6.53 12.18
C ILE A 270 16.34 6.91 10.90
N ILE A 271 15.09 7.34 11.01
CA ILE A 271 14.26 7.79 9.87
C ILE A 271 14.91 9.00 9.19
N ILE A 272 15.34 10.01 9.95
CA ILE A 272 15.98 11.22 9.41
C ILE A 272 17.25 10.85 8.64
N VAL A 273 18.13 10.05 9.25
CA VAL A 273 19.39 9.64 8.59
C VAL A 273 19.11 8.87 7.30
N LEU A 274 18.18 7.92 7.34
CA LEU A 274 17.83 7.11 6.18
C LEU A 274 17.14 7.94 5.09
N ALA A 275 16.32 8.91 5.45
CA ALA A 275 15.68 9.82 4.50
C ALA A 275 16.70 10.74 3.82
N ILE A 276 17.62 11.37 4.57
CA ILE A 276 18.70 12.21 4.02
C ILE A 276 19.58 11.38 3.08
N PHE A 277 19.98 10.19 3.49
CA PHE A 277 20.78 9.29 2.69
C PHE A 277 20.05 8.89 1.38
N SER A 278 18.75 8.60 1.45
CA SER A 278 17.92 8.27 0.30
C SER A 278 17.74 9.47 -0.66
N MET A 279 17.57 10.69 -0.12
CA MET A 279 17.50 11.90 -0.93
C MET A 279 18.79 12.15 -1.69
N LEU A 280 19.94 12.04 -1.01
CA LEU A 280 21.26 12.25 -1.64
C LEU A 280 21.50 11.20 -2.75
N ILE A 281 21.33 9.92 -2.44
CA ILE A 281 21.51 8.85 -3.43
C ILE A 281 20.54 9.03 -4.60
N GLY A 282 19.26 9.29 -4.32
CA GLY A 282 18.26 9.48 -5.35
C GLY A 282 18.58 10.67 -6.26
N ALA A 283 18.98 11.81 -5.71
CA ALA A 283 19.34 13.00 -6.48
C ALA A 283 20.57 12.77 -7.37
N PHE A 284 21.68 12.27 -6.81
CA PHE A 284 22.90 12.01 -7.58
C PHE A 284 22.70 10.91 -8.63
N ALA A 285 21.99 9.83 -8.29
CA ALA A 285 21.70 8.77 -9.22
C ALA A 285 20.74 9.20 -10.34
N ALA A 286 19.80 10.10 -10.09
CA ALA A 286 18.92 10.66 -11.11
C ALA A 286 19.70 11.46 -12.14
N LEU A 287 20.64 12.32 -11.71
CA LEU A 287 21.47 13.14 -12.59
C LEU A 287 22.39 12.31 -13.51
N SER A 288 22.73 11.09 -13.09
CA SER A 288 23.59 10.18 -13.87
C SER A 288 22.85 9.35 -14.92
N GLN A 289 21.52 9.46 -15.02
CA GLN A 289 20.71 8.62 -15.92
C GLN A 289 20.54 9.27 -17.30
N ASN A 290 20.80 8.48 -18.36
CA ASN A 290 20.50 8.85 -19.75
C ASN A 290 19.07 8.45 -20.19
N ASN A 291 18.34 7.70 -19.36
CA ASN A 291 17.00 7.22 -19.67
C ASN A 291 15.98 7.89 -18.73
N ILE A 292 14.97 8.53 -19.31
CA ILE A 292 13.95 9.28 -18.57
C ILE A 292 13.21 8.40 -17.54
N LYS A 293 12.84 7.16 -17.90
CA LYS A 293 12.17 6.27 -16.96
C LYS A 293 13.04 5.92 -15.74
N LYS A 294 14.35 5.71 -15.95
CA LYS A 294 15.30 5.47 -14.85
C LYS A 294 15.50 6.72 -14.00
N MET A 295 15.52 7.90 -14.63
CA MET A 295 15.56 9.17 -13.91
C MET A 295 14.32 9.35 -13.02
N PHE A 296 13.12 9.08 -13.52
CA PHE A 296 11.89 9.12 -12.72
C PHE A 296 11.87 8.08 -11.60
N ALA A 297 12.50 6.91 -11.79
CA ALA A 297 12.66 5.95 -10.70
C ALA A 297 13.43 6.56 -9.52
N TYR A 298 14.56 7.20 -9.78
CA TYR A 298 15.33 7.87 -8.73
C TYR A 298 14.66 9.11 -8.16
N SER A 299 13.96 9.90 -9.00
CA SER A 299 13.09 10.98 -8.54
C SER A 299 12.05 10.45 -7.53
N SER A 300 11.43 9.31 -7.82
CA SER A 300 10.46 8.67 -6.92
C SER A 300 11.09 8.22 -5.58
N VAL A 301 12.39 7.90 -5.53
CA VAL A 301 13.12 7.66 -4.27
C VAL A 301 13.19 8.94 -3.44
N VAL A 302 13.56 10.07 -4.06
CA VAL A 302 13.63 11.38 -3.38
C VAL A 302 12.27 11.77 -2.81
N HIS A 303 11.21 11.66 -3.60
CA HIS A 303 9.85 12.02 -3.16
C HIS A 303 9.35 11.12 -2.01
N SER A 304 9.64 9.81 -2.06
CA SER A 304 9.32 8.90 -0.94
C SER A 304 10.04 9.31 0.34
N SER A 305 11.29 9.75 0.22
CA SER A 305 12.10 10.20 1.37
C SER A 305 11.58 11.51 1.96
N LEU A 306 11.14 12.46 1.11
CA LEU A 306 10.53 13.72 1.56
C LEU A 306 9.24 13.47 2.37
N VAL A 307 8.39 12.56 1.88
CA VAL A 307 7.16 12.19 2.59
C VAL A 307 7.47 11.50 3.92
N LEU A 308 8.49 10.64 3.95
CA LEU A 308 8.92 10.00 5.20
C LEU A 308 9.33 11.04 6.25
N VAL A 309 10.06 12.09 5.85
CA VAL A 309 10.40 13.21 6.75
C VAL A 309 9.14 13.96 7.20
N ALA A 310 8.18 14.18 6.28
CA ALA A 310 6.91 14.82 6.60
C ALA A 310 6.05 14.01 7.60
N CYS A 311 6.29 12.70 7.73
CA CYS A 311 5.63 11.86 8.73
C CYS A 311 6.27 11.98 10.15
N ILE A 312 7.49 12.52 10.30
CA ILE A 312 8.17 12.58 11.58
C ILE A 312 7.40 13.37 12.66
N PRO A 313 6.74 14.51 12.36
CA PRO A 313 5.93 15.22 13.35
C PRO A 313 4.77 14.38 13.89
N LEU A 314 4.28 13.36 13.15
CA LEU A 314 3.27 12.42 13.65
C LEU A 314 3.78 11.62 14.86
N LEU A 315 5.09 11.36 14.94
CA LEU A 315 5.72 10.74 16.12
C LEU A 315 5.68 11.64 17.37
N LYS A 316 5.43 12.94 17.22
CA LYS A 316 5.40 13.92 18.30
C LYS A 316 3.99 14.40 18.65
N GLU A 317 2.96 13.75 18.13
CA GLU A 317 1.54 14.05 18.37
C GLU A 317 1.14 15.52 18.07
N GLN A 318 1.82 16.18 17.12
CA GLN A 318 1.54 17.55 16.72
C GLN A 318 0.60 17.59 15.51
N ASN A 319 -0.55 18.28 15.65
CA ASN A 319 -1.48 18.64 14.55
C ASN A 319 -1.68 17.53 13.50
N PHE A 320 -2.17 16.37 13.96
CA PHE A 320 -2.30 15.14 13.18
C PHE A 320 -3.05 15.35 11.85
N ASP A 321 -4.20 16.02 11.87
CA ASP A 321 -5.05 16.23 10.68
C ASP A 321 -4.37 17.12 9.64
N GLY A 322 -3.71 18.20 10.06
CA GLY A 322 -2.99 19.09 9.17
C GLY A 322 -1.80 18.41 8.46
N ILE A 323 -1.09 17.55 9.19
CA ILE A 323 0.04 16.79 8.64
C ILE A 323 -0.46 15.75 7.64
N LEU A 324 -1.53 15.03 7.97
CA LEU A 324 -2.13 14.06 7.04
C LEU A 324 -2.59 14.71 5.74
N LEU A 325 -3.29 15.86 5.86
CA LEU A 325 -3.74 16.60 4.69
C LEU A 325 -2.55 17.03 3.82
N ALA A 326 -1.45 17.49 4.42
CA ALA A 326 -0.25 17.87 3.70
C ALA A 326 0.40 16.66 2.99
N ILE A 327 0.49 15.52 3.65
CA ILE A 327 1.07 14.29 3.10
C ILE A 327 0.25 13.78 1.92
N PHE A 328 -1.07 13.62 2.07
CA PHE A 328 -1.94 13.16 1.00
C PHE A 328 -2.05 14.18 -0.13
N GLY A 329 -2.09 15.48 0.20
CA GLY A 329 -2.04 16.56 -0.78
C GLY A 329 -0.75 16.52 -1.60
N TYR A 330 0.39 16.33 -0.97
CA TYR A 330 1.68 16.20 -1.66
C TYR A 330 1.69 15.00 -2.62
N TRP A 331 1.22 13.83 -2.18
CA TRP A 331 1.16 12.64 -3.02
C TRP A 331 0.19 12.78 -4.18
N THR A 332 -0.94 13.47 -3.99
CA THR A 332 -1.87 13.75 -5.09
C THR A 332 -1.23 14.67 -6.15
N LEU A 333 -0.54 15.74 -5.72
CA LEU A 333 0.19 16.61 -6.64
C LEU A 333 1.31 15.86 -7.36
N PHE A 334 2.08 15.04 -6.65
CA PHE A 334 3.12 14.22 -7.26
C PHE A 334 2.56 13.21 -8.28
N ALA A 335 1.38 12.66 -8.04
CA ALA A 335 0.72 11.73 -8.94
C ALA A 335 0.28 12.41 -10.25
N PHE A 336 -0.19 13.66 -10.19
CA PHE A 336 -0.52 14.43 -11.40
C PHE A 336 0.72 14.91 -12.17
N ALA A 337 1.87 15.02 -11.48
CA ALA A 337 3.11 15.43 -12.12
C ALA A 337 3.85 14.28 -12.85
N ASN A 338 3.57 13.02 -12.50
CA ASN A 338 4.14 11.82 -13.10
C ASN A 338 3.25 11.21 -14.18
#